data_c83bd9f06ff2fb3c31bfb8143318893a
#
_entry.id   c83bd9f06ff2fb3c31bfb8143318893a
#
_cell.length_a   1.000
_cell.length_b   1.000
_cell.length_c   1.000
_cell.angle_alpha   90.00
_cell.angle_beta   90.00
_cell.angle_gamma   90.00
#
_symmetry.space_group_name_H-M   'P 1'
#
loop_
_entity.id
_entity.type
_entity.pdbx_description
1 polymer ?
#
loop_
_entity_poly.entity_id
_entity_poly.type
_entity_poly.pdbx_seq_one_letter_code
_entity_poly.pdbx_strand_id
1 'polypeptide(L)'
;MSEGIDSEHNLTLPGCGTARRGGTPGFLAAIAMIVALSACGGSFDGDESNKINGSIDVPAGKPPGAVATVNGSIHIDDNAAVTSATTVNGGVQLGDHATASSLSSVNGSITLGRGAHVSGSASSVNGALSLEDGADITGALSNVNGKITLTEAHVGGGIKTIDGGMDIGSASRVEGGILVEKPTSDLVQIIHNVPRIVIGPGATVQGDLRFEHPVQLFVSDKATIGTVTGATPIPFTGDTPPN
;
A
#
# COMPACT_ATOMS: atom_id res chain seq x y z
N MET A 1 59.56 20.38 25.61
CA MET A 1 59.44 18.93 25.73
C MET A 1 58.08 18.64 26.32
N SER A 2 57.18 18.26 25.50
CA SER A 2 55.87 17.80 25.95
C SER A 2 55.23 17.07 24.78
N GLU A 3 55.19 15.79 24.88
CA GLU A 3 54.62 14.90 23.89
C GLU A 3 53.12 14.86 24.05
N GLY A 4 52.41 15.01 22.93
CA GLY A 4 51.00 14.80 22.79
C GLY A 4 50.68 13.31 22.73
N ILE A 5 49.55 12.94 23.27
CA ILE A 5 48.97 11.62 23.10
C ILE A 5 47.64 11.80 22.43
N ASP A 6 47.63 11.56 21.11
CA ASP A 6 46.43 11.31 20.34
C ASP A 6 45.92 9.90 20.66
N SER A 7 44.69 9.80 21.08
CA SER A 7 43.97 8.52 21.21
C SER A 7 42.65 8.61 20.47
N GLU A 8 42.71 8.51 19.17
CA GLU A 8 41.55 8.20 18.33
C GLU A 8 41.13 6.72 18.57
N HIS A 9 40.08 6.54 19.34
CA HIS A 9 39.39 5.28 19.39
C HIS A 9 38.38 5.23 18.26
N ASN A 10 38.84 4.73 17.10
CA ASN A 10 38.00 4.35 16.00
C ASN A 10 37.26 3.05 16.35
N LEU A 11 36.01 3.18 16.81
CA LEU A 11 35.13 2.04 17.05
C LEU A 11 34.43 1.71 15.74
N THR A 12 35.04 0.85 14.94
CA THR A 12 34.43 0.26 13.76
C THR A 12 33.43 -0.81 14.22
N LEU A 13 32.14 -0.54 14.07
CA LEU A 13 31.09 -1.55 14.21
C LEU A 13 30.99 -2.34 12.91
N PRO A 14 31.09 -3.67 12.92
CA PRO A 14 30.92 -4.50 11.73
C PRO A 14 29.42 -4.77 11.49
N GLY A 15 28.99 -4.60 10.25
CA GLY A 15 27.90 -5.39 9.73
C GLY A 15 26.59 -4.68 9.40
N CYS A 16 26.61 -3.74 8.45
CA CYS A 16 25.42 -3.54 7.62
C CYS A 16 25.68 -4.25 6.29
N GLY A 17 25.20 -5.50 6.20
CA GLY A 17 25.38 -6.32 5.02
C GLY A 17 24.61 -5.73 3.82
N THR A 18 25.32 -5.53 2.72
CA THR A 18 24.72 -5.21 1.41
C THR A 18 23.81 -6.34 0.98
N ALA A 19 22.51 -6.07 0.93
CA ALA A 19 21.53 -7.01 0.39
C ALA A 19 21.80 -7.21 -1.11
N ARG A 20 22.17 -8.44 -1.49
CA ARG A 20 22.31 -8.86 -2.87
C ARG A 20 20.94 -8.80 -3.56
N ARG A 21 20.90 -8.15 -4.72
CA ARG A 21 19.80 -8.24 -5.70
C ARG A 21 19.67 -9.70 -6.14
N GLY A 22 18.51 -10.27 -5.96
CA GLY A 22 18.18 -11.58 -6.51
C GLY A 22 16.95 -12.18 -5.86
N GLY A 23 15.81 -12.11 -6.53
CA GLY A 23 14.56 -12.76 -6.14
C GLY A 23 13.51 -11.76 -5.67
N THR A 24 12.36 -11.76 -6.30
CA THR A 24 11.15 -11.08 -5.82
C THR A 24 10.83 -11.62 -4.43
N PRO A 25 10.89 -10.80 -3.36
CA PRO A 25 10.50 -11.29 -2.04
C PRO A 25 9.00 -11.56 -2.07
N GLY A 26 8.60 -12.79 -1.73
CA GLY A 26 7.20 -13.11 -1.52
C GLY A 26 6.61 -12.16 -0.47
N PHE A 27 5.31 -11.94 -0.56
CA PHE A 27 4.53 -10.97 0.23
C PHE A 27 4.78 -11.06 1.77
N LEU A 28 5.15 -12.24 2.29
CA LEU A 28 5.55 -12.45 3.68
C LEU A 28 6.88 -11.77 4.07
N ALA A 29 7.78 -11.53 3.12
CA ALA A 29 9.04 -10.82 3.37
C ALA A 29 8.82 -9.32 3.59
N ALA A 30 7.76 -8.73 3.05
CA ALA A 30 7.39 -7.33 3.29
C ALA A 30 6.91 -7.11 4.74
N ILE A 31 6.22 -8.08 5.33
CA ILE A 31 5.77 -8.03 6.74
C ILE A 31 6.95 -8.09 7.71
N ALA A 32 7.95 -8.92 7.42
CA ALA A 32 9.18 -9.01 8.22
C ALA A 32 10.02 -7.73 8.16
N MET A 33 9.93 -6.97 7.07
CA MET A 33 10.68 -5.72 6.88
C MET A 33 10.11 -4.56 7.70
N ILE A 34 8.80 -4.57 7.98
CA ILE A 34 8.15 -3.53 8.80
C ILE A 34 8.59 -3.66 10.28
N VAL A 35 8.79 -4.88 10.77
CA VAL A 35 9.26 -5.12 12.15
C VAL A 35 10.77 -4.88 12.28
N ALA A 36 11.55 -5.07 11.21
CA ALA A 36 13.00 -4.88 11.24
C ALA A 36 13.44 -3.39 11.18
N LEU A 37 12.61 -2.48 10.66
CA LEU A 37 12.93 -1.05 10.63
C LEU A 37 12.88 -0.39 12.01
N SER A 38 12.19 -0.97 12.99
CA SER A 38 12.18 -0.49 14.37
C SER A 38 13.41 -0.89 15.19
N ALA A 39 14.26 -1.78 14.66
CA ALA A 39 15.45 -2.29 15.34
C ALA A 39 16.77 -1.62 14.90
N CYS A 40 16.77 -0.82 13.83
CA CYS A 40 17.97 -0.08 13.44
C CYS A 40 17.95 1.29 14.14
N GLY A 41 18.66 1.37 15.27
CA GLY A 41 18.73 2.55 16.12
C GLY A 41 19.19 3.82 15.40
N GLY A 42 18.23 4.60 14.92
CA GLY A 42 18.41 6.00 14.67
C GLY A 42 18.16 6.77 15.98
N SER A 43 19.02 7.68 16.34
CA SER A 43 18.84 8.59 17.47
C SER A 43 17.43 9.17 17.46
N PHE A 44 16.69 8.91 18.55
CA PHE A 44 15.43 9.59 18.82
C PHE A 44 15.76 11.00 19.34
N ASP A 45 16.14 11.89 18.47
CA ASP A 45 16.03 13.32 18.74
C ASP A 45 14.57 13.67 18.63
N GLY A 46 14.02 14.29 19.68
CA GLY A 46 12.62 14.58 19.97
C GLY A 46 11.73 15.22 18.90
N ASP A 47 11.85 14.81 17.66
CA ASP A 47 10.94 15.17 16.57
C ASP A 47 9.77 14.20 16.56
N GLU A 48 8.54 14.72 16.43
CA GLU A 48 7.27 14.00 16.54
C GLU A 48 7.02 12.92 15.45
N SER A 49 8.05 12.56 14.71
CA SER A 49 7.98 11.68 13.53
C SER A 49 7.80 10.20 13.86
N ASN A 50 8.13 9.76 15.09
CA ASN A 50 8.01 8.35 15.47
C ASN A 50 7.38 8.21 16.86
N LYS A 51 6.28 7.47 16.95
CA LYS A 51 5.56 7.23 18.21
C LYS A 51 5.32 5.73 18.41
N ILE A 52 5.42 5.24 19.65
CA ILE A 52 4.94 3.89 19.98
C ILE A 52 3.43 3.93 20.23
N ASN A 53 2.95 4.96 20.92
CA ASN A 53 1.55 5.16 21.19
C ASN A 53 1.14 6.60 20.84
N GLY A 54 0.03 6.74 20.14
CA GLY A 54 -0.53 8.03 19.76
C GLY A 54 -0.47 8.30 18.26
N SER A 55 -1.37 9.15 17.81
CA SER A 55 -1.45 9.57 16.42
C SER A 55 -0.36 10.59 16.08
N ILE A 56 -0.03 10.65 14.80
CA ILE A 56 0.91 11.61 14.23
C ILE A 56 0.14 12.45 13.23
N ASP A 57 0.22 13.78 13.40
CA ASP A 57 -0.33 14.74 12.45
C ASP A 57 0.83 15.45 11.74
N VAL A 58 0.82 15.43 10.43
CA VAL A 58 1.86 16.04 9.58
C VAL A 58 1.26 17.25 8.89
N PRO A 59 1.50 18.46 9.38
CA PRO A 59 0.95 19.68 8.78
C PRO A 59 1.65 20.04 7.47
N ALA A 60 0.95 20.77 6.62
CA ALA A 60 1.52 21.35 5.41
C ALA A 60 2.74 22.23 5.71
N GLY A 61 3.68 22.28 4.76
CA GLY A 61 4.86 23.13 4.85
C GLY A 61 6.03 22.58 5.68
N LYS A 62 5.89 21.42 6.32
CA LYS A 62 7.04 20.72 6.89
C LYS A 62 7.90 20.08 5.80
N PRO A 63 9.23 20.02 5.97
CA PRO A 63 10.08 19.22 5.07
C PRO A 63 9.64 17.76 5.07
N PRO A 64 9.63 17.08 3.91
CA PRO A 64 9.25 15.67 3.82
C PRO A 64 10.16 14.80 4.70
N GLY A 65 9.56 14.01 5.58
CA GLY A 65 10.24 13.08 6.47
C GLY A 65 9.52 11.73 6.53
N ALA A 66 10.16 10.74 7.13
CA ALA A 66 9.53 9.47 7.43
C ALA A 66 8.78 9.57 8.76
N VAL A 67 7.55 9.05 8.79
CA VAL A 67 6.72 9.01 10.00
C VAL A 67 6.28 7.58 10.29
N ALA A 68 6.36 7.16 11.56
CA ALA A 68 5.97 5.82 11.95
C ALA A 68 5.30 5.79 13.33
N THR A 69 4.29 4.95 13.48
CA THR A 69 3.67 4.67 14.78
C THR A 69 3.34 3.18 14.92
N VAL A 70 3.28 2.70 16.15
CA VAL A 70 2.83 1.32 16.39
C VAL A 70 1.35 1.30 16.71
N ASN A 71 0.90 2.11 17.67
CA ASN A 71 -0.50 2.17 18.09
C ASN A 71 -1.02 3.60 17.90
N GLY A 72 -1.50 3.91 16.72
CA GLY A 72 -2.03 5.21 16.38
C GLY A 72 -2.20 5.39 14.89
N SER A 73 -2.96 6.38 14.51
CA SER A 73 -3.15 6.76 13.11
C SER A 73 -2.15 7.84 12.69
N ILE A 74 -1.85 7.87 11.41
CA ILE A 74 -1.05 8.93 10.79
C ILE A 74 -2.00 9.74 9.92
N HIS A 75 -2.07 11.01 10.19
CA HIS A 75 -2.82 11.99 9.40
C HIS A 75 -1.85 12.97 8.75
N ILE A 76 -1.86 12.99 7.45
CA ILE A 76 -1.06 13.90 6.62
C ILE A 76 -2.03 14.92 6.08
N ASP A 77 -1.86 16.19 6.46
CA ASP A 77 -2.76 17.28 6.09
C ASP A 77 -2.76 17.54 4.57
N ASP A 78 -3.75 18.28 4.11
CA ASP A 78 -3.83 18.70 2.72
C ASP A 78 -2.57 19.45 2.28
N ASN A 79 -2.08 19.13 1.10
CA ASN A 79 -0.83 19.68 0.53
C ASN A 79 0.44 19.40 1.35
N ALA A 80 0.38 18.55 2.36
CA ALA A 80 1.56 18.11 3.09
C ALA A 80 2.35 17.06 2.32
N ALA A 81 3.62 16.86 2.69
CA ALA A 81 4.49 15.89 2.04
C ALA A 81 5.20 15.02 3.07
N VAL A 82 5.25 13.71 2.81
CA VAL A 82 6.05 12.76 3.59
C VAL A 82 6.87 11.87 2.66
N THR A 83 8.00 11.39 3.15
CA THR A 83 8.75 10.36 2.44
C THR A 83 8.08 9.00 2.63
N SER A 84 7.71 8.66 3.86
CA SER A 84 7.00 7.42 4.14
C SER A 84 6.09 7.57 5.35
N ALA A 85 4.96 6.85 5.35
CA ALA A 85 4.10 6.72 6.51
C ALA A 85 3.86 5.24 6.80
N THR A 86 4.19 4.80 8.02
CA THR A 86 4.09 3.40 8.42
C THR A 86 3.39 3.28 9.77
N THR A 87 2.37 2.43 9.85
CA THR A 87 1.72 2.12 11.12
C THR A 87 1.47 0.61 11.26
N VAL A 88 1.38 0.13 12.50
CA VAL A 88 1.00 -1.26 12.78
C VAL A 88 -0.47 -1.35 13.13
N ASN A 89 -0.94 -0.61 14.11
CA ASN A 89 -2.33 -0.62 14.57
C ASN A 89 -2.93 0.78 14.43
N GLY A 90 -3.37 1.11 13.24
CA GLY A 90 -3.97 2.40 12.92
C GLY A 90 -4.02 2.66 11.43
N GLY A 91 -4.81 3.62 11.03
CA GLY A 91 -4.93 4.03 9.63
C GLY A 91 -3.87 5.06 9.23
N VAL A 92 -3.68 5.18 7.92
CA VAL A 92 -2.94 6.27 7.29
C VAL A 92 -3.92 7.06 6.44
N GLN A 93 -4.04 8.34 6.70
CA GLN A 93 -4.84 9.25 5.88
C GLN A 93 -3.92 10.27 5.21
N LEU A 94 -3.90 10.25 3.91
CA LEU A 94 -3.23 11.23 3.07
C LEU A 94 -4.27 12.25 2.61
N GLY A 95 -4.13 13.51 3.00
CA GLY A 95 -5.06 14.59 2.69
C GLY A 95 -5.10 14.96 1.21
N ASP A 96 -5.98 15.90 0.86
CA ASP A 96 -6.14 16.35 -0.52
C ASP A 96 -4.83 16.96 -1.04
N HIS A 97 -4.40 16.55 -2.25
CA HIS A 97 -3.16 16.99 -2.89
C HIS A 97 -1.88 16.75 -2.07
N ALA A 98 -1.94 15.95 -1.01
CA ALA A 98 -0.75 15.57 -0.26
C ALA A 98 0.08 14.54 -1.00
N THR A 99 1.37 14.45 -0.67
CA THR A 99 2.31 13.58 -1.38
C THR A 99 3.05 12.65 -0.44
N ALA A 100 3.30 11.43 -0.91
CA ALA A 100 4.12 10.44 -0.21
C ALA A 100 4.98 9.64 -1.20
N SER A 101 6.10 9.08 -0.73
CA SER A 101 6.79 8.08 -1.55
C SER A 101 6.28 6.68 -1.26
N SER A 102 5.90 6.37 -0.02
CA SER A 102 5.33 5.07 0.31
C SER A 102 4.40 5.11 1.52
N LEU A 103 3.37 4.27 1.49
CA LEU A 103 2.40 4.13 2.59
C LEU A 103 2.30 2.66 3.00
N SER A 104 2.28 2.39 4.31
CA SER A 104 2.15 1.02 4.81
C SER A 104 1.35 0.94 6.11
N SER A 105 0.43 -0.02 6.18
CA SER A 105 -0.29 -0.36 7.42
C SER A 105 -0.37 -1.88 7.60
N VAL A 106 -0.43 -2.34 8.84
CA VAL A 106 -0.70 -3.77 9.11
C VAL A 106 -2.18 -3.96 9.47
N ASN A 107 -2.67 -3.27 10.49
CA ASN A 107 -4.05 -3.37 10.93
C ASN A 107 -4.73 -2.00 10.87
N GLY A 108 -4.99 -1.54 9.67
CA GLY A 108 -5.66 -0.27 9.47
C GLY A 108 -5.78 0.11 8.01
N SER A 109 -6.75 0.95 7.74
CA SER A 109 -7.03 1.40 6.39
C SER A 109 -6.04 2.48 5.95
N ILE A 110 -5.79 2.53 4.65
CA ILE A 110 -5.08 3.63 4.01
C ILE A 110 -6.08 4.36 3.11
N THR A 111 -6.20 5.66 3.31
CA THR A 111 -7.07 6.51 2.50
C THR A 111 -6.23 7.60 1.84
N LEU A 112 -6.36 7.73 0.54
CA LEU A 112 -5.80 8.81 -0.26
C LEU A 112 -6.91 9.78 -0.61
N GLY A 113 -6.78 11.02 -0.19
CA GLY A 113 -7.69 12.12 -0.54
C GLY A 113 -7.58 12.53 -2.00
N ARG A 114 -8.41 13.48 -2.41
CA ARG A 114 -8.50 13.93 -3.80
C ARG A 114 -7.18 14.48 -4.32
N GLY A 115 -6.77 14.01 -5.49
CA GLY A 115 -5.52 14.45 -6.10
C GLY A 115 -4.26 14.13 -5.29
N ALA A 116 -4.35 13.29 -4.27
CA ALA A 116 -3.19 12.85 -3.50
C ALA A 116 -2.27 11.96 -4.36
N HIS A 117 -0.97 12.08 -4.18
CA HIS A 117 0.00 11.38 -5.01
C HIS A 117 0.98 10.54 -4.19
N VAL A 118 1.12 9.26 -4.58
CA VAL A 118 2.12 8.34 -4.03
C VAL A 118 3.07 7.91 -5.14
N SER A 119 4.33 8.37 -5.08
CA SER A 119 5.33 8.10 -6.12
C SER A 119 5.83 6.65 -6.15
N GLY A 120 5.69 5.92 -5.08
CA GLY A 120 6.00 4.49 -4.98
C GLY A 120 4.75 3.66 -4.74
N SER A 121 4.71 2.83 -3.72
CA SER A 121 3.64 1.87 -3.46
C SER A 121 2.87 2.14 -2.17
N ALA A 122 1.61 1.67 -2.15
CA ALA A 122 0.80 1.62 -0.93
C ALA A 122 0.43 0.17 -0.60
N SER A 123 0.54 -0.20 0.68
CA SER A 123 0.28 -1.56 1.12
C SER A 123 -0.43 -1.64 2.46
N SER A 124 -1.39 -2.56 2.58
CA SER A 124 -2.03 -2.91 3.85
C SER A 124 -2.13 -4.42 4.01
N VAL A 125 -2.16 -4.91 5.24
CA VAL A 125 -2.42 -6.34 5.48
C VAL A 125 -3.88 -6.55 5.83
N ASN A 126 -4.37 -5.92 6.88
CA ASN A 126 -5.77 -6.05 7.33
C ASN A 126 -6.41 -4.66 7.39
N GLY A 127 -6.83 -4.16 6.26
CA GLY A 127 -7.47 -2.85 6.19
C GLY A 127 -7.89 -2.51 4.78
N ALA A 128 -8.83 -1.61 4.64
CA ALA A 128 -9.24 -1.14 3.34
C ALA A 128 -8.21 -0.18 2.74
N LEU A 129 -8.11 -0.18 1.42
CA LEU A 129 -7.37 0.79 0.64
C LEU A 129 -8.39 1.59 -0.17
N SER A 130 -8.46 2.89 0.05
CA SER A 130 -9.40 3.78 -0.62
C SER A 130 -8.66 4.91 -1.32
N LEU A 131 -8.87 5.04 -2.61
CA LEU A 131 -8.35 6.10 -3.45
C LEU A 131 -9.52 6.96 -3.92
N GLU A 132 -9.50 8.24 -3.57
CA GLU A 132 -10.51 9.20 -3.98
C GLU A 132 -10.19 9.82 -5.35
N ASP A 133 -11.09 10.64 -5.86
CA ASP A 133 -11.03 11.28 -7.18
C ASP A 133 -9.66 11.94 -7.45
N GLY A 134 -9.06 11.59 -8.57
CA GLY A 134 -7.75 12.08 -8.99
C GLY A 134 -6.56 11.57 -8.16
N ALA A 135 -6.78 10.70 -7.19
CA ALA A 135 -5.66 10.11 -6.45
C ALA A 135 -4.80 9.21 -7.36
N ASP A 136 -3.49 9.32 -7.21
CA ASP A 136 -2.51 8.65 -8.06
C ASP A 136 -1.49 7.86 -7.27
N ILE A 137 -1.27 6.61 -7.65
CA ILE A 137 -0.18 5.76 -7.17
C ILE A 137 0.66 5.34 -8.37
N THR A 138 1.89 5.83 -8.48
CA THR A 138 2.78 5.45 -9.57
C THR A 138 3.21 3.99 -9.50
N GLY A 139 3.43 3.48 -8.31
CA GLY A 139 3.81 2.08 -8.08
C GLY A 139 2.63 1.12 -7.92
N ALA A 140 2.86 0.05 -7.20
CA ALA A 140 1.86 -1.00 -6.97
C ALA A 140 0.99 -0.73 -5.73
N LEU A 141 -0.25 -1.18 -5.81
CA LEU A 141 -1.19 -1.23 -4.70
C LEU A 141 -1.33 -2.67 -4.22
N SER A 142 -1.11 -2.94 -2.94
CA SER A 142 -1.19 -4.30 -2.43
C SER A 142 -1.95 -4.42 -1.11
N ASN A 143 -2.75 -5.47 -1.01
CA ASN A 143 -3.51 -5.81 0.18
C ASN A 143 -3.49 -7.32 0.44
N VAL A 144 -3.75 -7.74 1.66
CA VAL A 144 -4.01 -9.16 1.98
C VAL A 144 -5.49 -9.35 2.21
N ASN A 145 -6.05 -8.67 3.21
CA ASN A 145 -7.45 -8.72 3.61
C ASN A 145 -8.03 -7.32 3.69
N GLY A 146 -9.11 -7.10 3.03
CA GLY A 146 -9.83 -5.85 3.05
C GLY A 146 -10.17 -5.37 1.65
N LYS A 147 -11.09 -4.43 1.57
CA LYS A 147 -11.58 -3.94 0.29
C LYS A 147 -10.61 -2.91 -0.29
N ILE A 148 -10.34 -3.02 -1.58
CA ILE A 148 -9.68 -1.98 -2.38
C ILE A 148 -10.76 -1.22 -3.15
N THR A 149 -10.81 0.09 -3.02
CA THR A 149 -11.78 0.94 -3.72
C THR A 149 -11.03 2.06 -4.44
N LEU A 150 -11.26 2.18 -5.73
CA LEU A 150 -10.77 3.26 -6.57
C LEU A 150 -11.96 4.09 -7.05
N THR A 151 -11.91 5.40 -6.89
CA THR A 151 -12.91 6.34 -7.39
C THR A 151 -12.20 7.35 -8.28
N GLU A 152 -12.38 7.23 -9.61
CA GLU A 152 -11.71 8.09 -10.60
C GLU A 152 -10.20 8.23 -10.36
N ALA A 153 -9.56 7.14 -9.93
CA ALA A 153 -8.18 7.12 -9.45
C ALA A 153 -7.27 6.33 -10.39
N HIS A 154 -5.96 6.58 -10.26
CA HIS A 154 -4.93 5.97 -11.10
C HIS A 154 -3.96 5.11 -10.28
N VAL A 155 -3.60 3.94 -10.83
CA VAL A 155 -2.54 3.06 -10.32
C VAL A 155 -1.63 2.68 -11.49
N GLY A 156 -0.41 3.22 -11.51
CA GLY A 156 0.58 2.97 -12.58
C GLY A 156 1.14 1.55 -12.56
N GLY A 157 1.32 0.98 -11.37
CA GLY A 157 1.66 -0.43 -11.21
C GLY A 157 0.44 -1.34 -11.27
N GLY A 158 0.58 -2.56 -10.77
CA GLY A 158 -0.54 -3.48 -10.65
C GLY A 158 -1.20 -3.44 -9.27
N ILE A 159 -2.36 -4.07 -9.18
CA ILE A 159 -3.07 -4.32 -7.93
C ILE A 159 -2.91 -5.77 -7.54
N LYS A 160 -2.53 -6.01 -6.29
CA LYS A 160 -2.32 -7.35 -5.74
C LYS A 160 -3.11 -7.55 -4.46
N THR A 161 -3.83 -8.67 -4.36
CA THR A 161 -4.52 -9.06 -3.12
C THR A 161 -4.51 -10.58 -2.94
N ILE A 162 -4.90 -11.04 -1.75
CA ILE A 162 -5.15 -12.47 -1.47
C ILE A 162 -6.66 -12.68 -1.30
N ASP A 163 -7.26 -12.12 -0.22
CA ASP A 163 -8.69 -12.31 0.11
C ASP A 163 -9.49 -11.00 0.05
N GLY A 164 -8.89 -9.95 -0.50
CA GLY A 164 -9.53 -8.63 -0.60
C GLY A 164 -10.49 -8.51 -1.77
N GLY A 165 -11.69 -7.99 -1.53
CA GLY A 165 -12.57 -7.54 -2.62
C GLY A 165 -12.00 -6.29 -3.29
N MET A 166 -12.39 -6.05 -4.55
CA MET A 166 -12.01 -4.84 -5.28
C MET A 166 -13.22 -4.17 -5.91
N ASP A 167 -13.19 -2.86 -5.89
CA ASP A 167 -14.13 -2.01 -6.60
C ASP A 167 -13.31 -0.97 -7.38
N ILE A 168 -13.08 -1.27 -8.65
CA ILE A 168 -12.45 -0.34 -9.59
C ILE A 168 -13.56 0.53 -10.16
N GLY A 169 -13.80 1.66 -9.53
CA GLY A 169 -14.89 2.57 -9.86
C GLY A 169 -14.76 3.19 -11.24
N SER A 170 -15.80 3.93 -11.63
CA SER A 170 -15.88 4.59 -12.93
C SER A 170 -14.63 5.40 -13.24
N ALA A 171 -14.21 5.39 -14.50
CA ALA A 171 -13.07 6.16 -15.02
C ALA A 171 -11.71 5.89 -14.32
N SER A 172 -11.63 4.92 -13.41
CA SER A 172 -10.37 4.55 -12.79
C SER A 172 -9.46 3.81 -13.78
N ARG A 173 -8.15 3.99 -13.61
CA ARG A 173 -7.14 3.42 -14.50
C ARG A 173 -6.09 2.63 -13.73
N VAL A 174 -5.87 1.39 -14.14
CA VAL A 174 -4.79 0.52 -13.66
C VAL A 174 -3.92 0.14 -14.86
N GLU A 175 -2.65 0.55 -14.88
CA GLU A 175 -1.75 0.27 -16.01
C GLU A 175 -1.15 -1.12 -15.93
N GLY A 176 -0.78 -1.56 -14.73
CA GLY A 176 -0.40 -2.94 -14.46
C GLY A 176 -1.61 -3.87 -14.47
N GLY A 177 -1.42 -5.11 -14.13
CA GLY A 177 -2.51 -6.08 -14.06
C GLY A 177 -3.15 -6.15 -12.66
N ILE A 178 -4.10 -7.05 -12.53
CA ILE A 178 -4.69 -7.45 -11.25
C ILE A 178 -4.25 -8.88 -10.95
N LEU A 179 -3.68 -9.09 -9.76
CA LEU A 179 -3.29 -10.41 -9.29
C LEU A 179 -4.01 -10.74 -7.97
N VAL A 180 -4.81 -11.78 -8.00
CA VAL A 180 -5.37 -12.38 -6.77
C VAL A 180 -4.61 -13.67 -6.50
N GLU A 181 -3.72 -13.63 -5.50
CA GLU A 181 -2.86 -14.77 -5.17
C GLU A 181 -3.58 -15.80 -4.30
N LYS A 182 -3.19 -17.04 -4.46
CA LYS A 182 -3.65 -18.11 -3.59
C LYS A 182 -3.05 -17.96 -2.18
N PRO A 183 -3.86 -18.10 -1.10
CA PRO A 183 -3.34 -18.15 0.26
C PRO A 183 -2.30 -19.26 0.43
N THR A 184 -1.18 -18.95 1.10
CA THR A 184 -0.06 -19.90 1.26
C THR A 184 -0.24 -20.91 2.37
N SER A 185 -1.28 -20.82 3.21
CA SER A 185 -1.54 -21.76 4.30
C SER A 185 -2.84 -22.53 4.09
N ASP A 186 -2.77 -23.86 4.17
CA ASP A 186 -3.94 -24.76 4.09
C ASP A 186 -4.97 -24.53 5.20
N LEU A 187 -4.60 -23.86 6.30
CA LEU A 187 -5.49 -23.51 7.41
C LEU A 187 -6.47 -22.39 7.06
N VAL A 188 -6.20 -21.58 6.06
CA VAL A 188 -7.08 -20.50 5.60
C VAL A 188 -8.20 -21.02 4.69
N GLN A 189 -8.12 -22.27 4.22
CA GLN A 189 -9.16 -22.86 3.35
C GLN A 189 -10.54 -23.06 4.02
N ILE A 190 -10.70 -22.77 5.30
CA ILE A 190 -11.96 -23.05 6.03
C ILE A 190 -12.93 -21.86 6.03
N ILE A 191 -12.51 -20.65 5.67
CA ILE A 191 -13.38 -19.46 5.65
C ILE A 191 -13.15 -18.72 4.31
N HIS A 192 -13.72 -19.24 3.24
CA HIS A 192 -13.64 -18.56 1.96
C HIS A 192 -14.86 -17.66 1.74
N ASN A 193 -14.71 -16.38 2.02
CA ASN A 193 -15.45 -15.41 1.26
C ASN A 193 -14.80 -15.34 -0.12
N VAL A 194 -15.54 -15.77 -1.13
CA VAL A 194 -15.10 -15.60 -2.53
C VAL A 194 -14.98 -14.10 -2.79
N PRO A 195 -13.78 -13.56 -3.06
CA PRO A 195 -13.61 -12.13 -3.27
C PRO A 195 -14.50 -11.64 -4.41
N ARG A 196 -15.21 -10.54 -4.17
CA ARG A 196 -16.00 -9.86 -5.19
C ARG A 196 -15.15 -8.76 -5.80
N ILE A 197 -14.97 -8.84 -7.12
CA ILE A 197 -14.18 -7.91 -7.91
C ILE A 197 -15.10 -7.26 -8.93
N VAL A 198 -15.18 -5.94 -8.88
CA VAL A 198 -16.01 -5.15 -9.76
C VAL A 198 -15.14 -4.21 -10.56
N ILE A 199 -15.28 -4.23 -11.87
CA ILE A 199 -14.66 -3.27 -12.79
C ILE A 199 -15.79 -2.45 -13.41
N GLY A 200 -15.90 -1.21 -12.95
CA GLY A 200 -16.99 -0.30 -13.24
C GLY A 200 -16.95 0.32 -14.64
N PRO A 201 -17.98 1.10 -14.98
CA PRO A 201 -18.10 1.71 -16.29
C PRO A 201 -16.95 2.67 -16.60
N GLY A 202 -16.34 2.54 -17.78
CA GLY A 202 -15.22 3.40 -18.19
C GLY A 202 -13.90 3.13 -17.48
N ALA A 203 -13.87 2.18 -16.54
CA ALA A 203 -12.62 1.76 -15.92
C ALA A 203 -11.72 1.03 -16.93
N THR A 204 -10.41 1.22 -16.79
CA THR A 204 -9.41 0.62 -17.68
C THR A 204 -8.38 -0.15 -16.87
N VAL A 205 -8.21 -1.43 -17.14
CA VAL A 205 -7.12 -2.27 -16.63
C VAL A 205 -6.31 -2.77 -17.82
N GLN A 206 -5.10 -2.21 -18.01
CA GLN A 206 -4.30 -2.48 -19.21
C GLN A 206 -3.56 -3.81 -19.16
N GLY A 207 -3.09 -4.20 -17.96
CA GLY A 207 -2.38 -5.46 -17.78
C GLY A 207 -3.32 -6.66 -17.62
N ASP A 208 -2.75 -7.85 -17.52
CA ASP A 208 -3.51 -9.08 -17.36
C ASP A 208 -4.18 -9.19 -15.99
N LEU A 209 -5.36 -9.78 -15.96
CA LEU A 209 -6.10 -10.12 -14.76
C LEU A 209 -5.89 -11.61 -14.46
N ARG A 210 -5.18 -11.92 -13.38
CA ARG A 210 -4.84 -13.28 -12.98
C ARG A 210 -5.42 -13.61 -11.62
N PHE A 211 -6.20 -14.67 -11.58
CA PHE A 211 -6.86 -15.16 -10.37
C PHE A 211 -6.37 -16.58 -10.06
N GLU A 212 -5.67 -16.75 -8.95
CA GLU A 212 -5.10 -18.04 -8.55
C GLU A 212 -6.04 -18.84 -7.63
N HIS A 213 -7.18 -18.25 -7.25
CA HIS A 213 -8.28 -18.94 -6.56
C HIS A 213 -9.64 -18.34 -6.99
N PRO A 214 -10.77 -19.00 -6.67
CA PRO A 214 -12.08 -18.56 -7.12
C PRO A 214 -12.42 -17.14 -6.70
N VAL A 215 -12.93 -16.34 -7.62
CA VAL A 215 -13.44 -14.97 -7.41
C VAL A 215 -14.75 -14.77 -8.15
N GLN A 216 -15.56 -13.80 -7.72
CA GLN A 216 -16.68 -13.28 -8.49
C GLN A 216 -16.22 -12.02 -9.23
N LEU A 217 -16.00 -12.14 -10.54
CA LEU A 217 -15.52 -11.04 -11.37
C LEU A 217 -16.67 -10.43 -12.17
N PHE A 218 -17.06 -9.21 -11.81
CA PHE A 218 -18.05 -8.41 -12.53
C PHE A 218 -17.33 -7.37 -13.37
N VAL A 219 -17.68 -7.30 -14.66
CA VAL A 219 -17.06 -6.37 -15.61
C VAL A 219 -18.16 -5.60 -16.34
N SER A 220 -18.09 -4.28 -16.24
CA SER A 220 -19.00 -3.43 -17.01
C SER A 220 -18.78 -3.58 -18.50
N ASP A 221 -19.86 -3.53 -19.28
CA ASP A 221 -19.83 -3.51 -20.75
C ASP A 221 -19.06 -2.31 -21.34
N LYS A 222 -18.83 -1.26 -20.52
CA LYS A 222 -18.05 -0.07 -20.87
C LYS A 222 -16.61 -0.08 -20.35
N ALA A 223 -16.21 -1.14 -19.65
CA ALA A 223 -14.85 -1.26 -19.14
C ALA A 223 -13.90 -1.82 -20.20
N THR A 224 -12.63 -1.45 -20.12
CA THR A 224 -11.57 -2.03 -20.95
C THR A 224 -10.62 -2.82 -20.04
N ILE A 225 -10.46 -4.11 -20.33
CA ILE A 225 -9.60 -4.99 -19.52
C ILE A 225 -8.64 -5.77 -20.41
N GLY A 226 -7.51 -6.18 -19.86
CA GLY A 226 -6.57 -7.11 -20.47
C GLY A 226 -7.05 -8.55 -20.44
N THR A 227 -6.12 -9.48 -20.64
CA THR A 227 -6.43 -10.93 -20.66
C THR A 227 -6.85 -11.41 -19.27
N VAL A 228 -7.93 -12.18 -19.19
CA VAL A 228 -8.43 -12.76 -17.93
C VAL A 228 -8.03 -14.23 -17.84
N THR A 229 -7.42 -14.63 -16.75
CA THR A 229 -7.06 -16.01 -16.42
C THR A 229 -7.51 -16.39 -15.02
N GLY A 230 -8.06 -17.61 -14.86
CA GLY A 230 -8.49 -18.12 -13.55
C GLY A 230 -9.89 -17.71 -13.08
N ALA A 231 -10.58 -16.85 -13.82
CA ALA A 231 -11.97 -16.47 -13.54
C ALA A 231 -12.76 -16.27 -14.86
N THR A 232 -14.07 -16.36 -14.76
CA THR A 232 -14.98 -16.03 -15.87
C THR A 232 -15.64 -14.69 -15.60
N PRO A 233 -15.46 -13.66 -16.45
CA PRO A 233 -16.12 -12.38 -16.29
C PRO A 233 -17.64 -12.50 -16.40
N ILE A 234 -18.34 -11.88 -15.47
CA ILE A 234 -19.79 -11.72 -15.48
C ILE A 234 -20.07 -10.29 -15.97
N PRO A 235 -20.56 -10.13 -17.21
CA PRO A 235 -20.81 -8.79 -17.73
C PRO A 235 -22.04 -8.17 -17.06
N PHE A 236 -22.00 -6.85 -16.86
CA PHE A 236 -23.14 -6.08 -16.40
C PHE A 236 -23.27 -4.75 -17.14
N THR A 237 -24.48 -4.23 -17.17
CA THR A 237 -24.83 -2.92 -17.75
C THR A 237 -25.31 -1.99 -16.64
N GLY A 238 -25.06 -0.70 -16.79
CA GLY A 238 -25.38 0.30 -15.76
C GLY A 238 -24.22 0.56 -14.81
N ASP A 239 -24.50 1.25 -13.71
CA ASP A 239 -23.45 1.77 -12.82
C ASP A 239 -23.06 0.77 -11.73
N THR A 240 -23.89 -0.19 -11.43
CA THR A 240 -23.66 -1.19 -10.39
C THR A 240 -23.97 -2.61 -10.88
N PRO A 241 -23.13 -3.60 -10.54
CA PRO A 241 -23.40 -4.99 -10.86
C PRO A 241 -24.57 -5.54 -10.01
N PRO A 242 -25.24 -6.61 -10.47
CA PRO A 242 -26.27 -7.29 -9.69
C PRO A 242 -25.70 -7.84 -8.37
N ASN A 243 -26.56 -7.92 -7.36
CA ASN A 243 -26.23 -8.50 -6.05
C ASN A 243 -26.01 -10.01 -6.14
#